data_0d1212e3167dfdd7cff0b167dda3361b
#
_entry.id   0d1212e3167dfdd7cff0b167dda3361b
#
_cell.length_a   1.000
_cell.length_b   1.000
_cell.length_c   1.000
_cell.angle_alpha   90.00
_cell.angle_beta   90.00
_cell.angle_gamma   90.00
#
_symmetry.space_group_name_H-M   'P 1'
#
loop_
_entity.id
_entity.type
_entity.pdbx_description
1 polymer ?
#
loop_
_entity_poly.entity_id
_entity_poly.type
_entity_poly.pdbx_seq_one_letter_code
_entity_poly.pdbx_strand_id
1 'polypeptide(L)'
;MSPVPPVPDDITDLLRTLSPQVLGILVRRGADFAAAEDAVQEALVEAWRHWPQDGTPAEPRGWLVKVAGRKLIDEQRSVAARQRRELKVHREPEPGPAEQADDALLLLSRCCHPSLTPASAIALTLRAVGGLTTGQIAEAFLVPEPTMGQRISRAKKTVSGQRFDTPGEVGAVLRVLYLIFNEGFTGAVDLAEEAIRLTRQLAASSDDPEVAGLLALMLLHHARRGARRTASGAVVPLAEQDRGLWDTALIAEAVDVLQAALARDALGEYQAQAAIAALHDDAASADETDWPQILEWYDELLRLAPGPVVALNRAVAVGEVDGPLAGLRVLDGLPDDLPRRDAVAAWLHERAGNRESAAGLYARAAARASTTAERDHLTRQAARLNRTAR
;
A
#
# COMPACT_ATOMS: atom_id res chain seq x y z
N MET A 1 -23.94 -8.35 30.61
CA MET A 1 -23.73 -8.29 29.18
C MET A 1 -23.16 -9.63 28.76
N SER A 2 -23.96 -10.44 28.04
CA SER A 2 -23.50 -11.73 27.52
C SER A 2 -22.43 -11.46 26.43
N PRO A 3 -21.35 -12.25 26.35
CA PRO A 3 -20.38 -12.12 25.30
C PRO A 3 -21.06 -12.38 23.95
N VAL A 4 -20.87 -11.48 23.00
CA VAL A 4 -21.30 -11.67 21.62
C VAL A 4 -20.52 -12.88 21.06
N PRO A 5 -21.19 -13.89 20.47
CA PRO A 5 -20.50 -15.03 19.89
C PRO A 5 -19.53 -14.57 18.77
N PRO A 6 -18.42 -15.28 18.57
CA PRO A 6 -17.51 -14.96 17.46
C PRO A 6 -18.28 -15.07 16.14
N VAL A 7 -18.19 -14.02 15.32
CA VAL A 7 -18.78 -14.00 13.99
C VAL A 7 -17.94 -14.91 13.08
N PRO A 8 -18.54 -15.74 12.25
CA PRO A 8 -17.82 -16.54 11.26
C PRO A 8 -16.98 -15.65 10.34
N ASP A 9 -15.75 -16.06 10.01
CA ASP A 9 -14.81 -15.32 9.17
C ASP A 9 -15.40 -14.98 7.79
N ASP A 10 -16.26 -15.85 7.26
CA ASP A 10 -16.96 -15.68 5.98
C ASP A 10 -17.89 -14.44 5.96
N ILE A 11 -18.59 -14.15 7.07
CA ILE A 11 -19.44 -12.94 7.17
C ILE A 11 -18.57 -11.68 7.22
N THR A 12 -17.47 -11.73 7.96
CA THR A 12 -16.54 -10.59 8.07
C THR A 12 -15.95 -10.23 6.71
N ASP A 13 -15.50 -11.21 5.95
CA ASP A 13 -14.93 -11.01 4.61
C ASP A 13 -15.99 -10.55 3.61
N LEU A 14 -17.20 -11.10 3.69
CA LEU A 14 -18.31 -10.64 2.87
C LEU A 14 -18.65 -9.16 3.13
N LEU A 15 -18.76 -8.76 4.40
CA LEU A 15 -19.06 -7.38 4.78
C LEU A 15 -17.94 -6.43 4.34
N ARG A 16 -16.67 -6.82 4.45
CA ARG A 16 -15.53 -6.05 3.97
C ARG A 16 -15.60 -5.84 2.45
N THR A 17 -15.95 -6.89 1.70
CA THR A 17 -16.10 -6.82 0.24
C THR A 17 -17.28 -5.95 -0.20
N LEU A 18 -18.39 -5.99 0.53
CA LEU A 18 -19.61 -5.26 0.18
C LEU A 18 -19.57 -3.79 0.61
N SER A 19 -18.82 -3.44 1.66
CA SER A 19 -18.75 -2.08 2.21
C SER A 19 -18.46 -0.99 1.16
N PRO A 20 -17.39 -1.09 0.35
CA PRO A 20 -17.11 -0.07 -0.65
C PRO A 20 -18.16 -0.01 -1.76
N GLN A 21 -18.75 -1.15 -2.13
CA GLN A 21 -19.82 -1.19 -3.13
C GLN A 21 -21.06 -0.43 -2.66
N VAL A 22 -21.46 -0.64 -1.41
CA VAL A 22 -22.61 0.05 -0.81
C VAL A 22 -22.35 1.54 -0.68
N LEU A 23 -21.15 1.92 -0.24
CA LEU A 23 -20.73 3.32 -0.14
C LEU A 23 -20.77 4.01 -1.51
N GLY A 24 -20.18 3.38 -2.54
CA GLY A 24 -20.20 3.89 -3.91
C GLY A 24 -21.62 4.13 -4.43
N ILE A 25 -22.54 3.19 -4.21
CA ILE A 25 -23.96 3.32 -4.59
C ILE A 25 -24.60 4.54 -3.89
N LEU A 26 -24.38 4.73 -2.61
CA LEU A 26 -25.00 5.84 -1.87
C LEU A 26 -24.45 7.20 -2.30
N VAL A 27 -23.16 7.31 -2.50
CA VAL A 27 -22.52 8.55 -2.96
C VAL A 27 -22.95 8.90 -4.39
N ARG A 28 -23.09 7.91 -5.27
CA ARG A 28 -23.63 8.12 -6.63
C ARG A 28 -25.09 8.60 -6.60
N ARG A 29 -25.87 8.16 -5.63
CA ARG A 29 -27.23 8.66 -5.39
C ARG A 29 -27.30 10.05 -4.78
N GLY A 30 -26.17 10.76 -4.73
CA GLY A 30 -26.09 12.15 -4.25
C GLY A 30 -25.90 12.29 -2.73
N ALA A 31 -25.64 11.18 -2.01
CA ALA A 31 -25.34 11.30 -0.59
C ALA A 31 -23.97 11.96 -0.38
N ASP A 32 -23.86 12.84 0.63
CA ASP A 32 -22.56 13.33 1.06
C ASP A 32 -21.65 12.17 1.50
N PHE A 33 -20.39 12.22 1.11
CA PHE A 33 -19.44 11.11 1.34
C PHE A 33 -19.32 10.77 2.84
N ALA A 34 -19.24 11.76 3.71
CA ALA A 34 -19.09 11.53 5.14
C ALA A 34 -20.34 10.88 5.74
N ALA A 35 -21.53 11.41 5.39
CA ALA A 35 -22.81 10.86 5.83
C ALA A 35 -23.06 9.45 5.27
N ALA A 36 -22.69 9.21 4.01
CA ALA A 36 -22.82 7.89 3.39
C ALA A 36 -21.90 6.85 4.06
N GLU A 37 -20.66 7.19 4.36
CA GLU A 37 -19.72 6.29 5.04
C GLU A 37 -20.20 5.98 6.45
N ASP A 38 -20.64 6.98 7.22
CA ASP A 38 -21.18 6.75 8.56
C ASP A 38 -22.43 5.84 8.52
N ALA A 39 -23.35 6.05 7.56
CA ALA A 39 -24.52 5.20 7.37
C ALA A 39 -24.16 3.75 6.96
N VAL A 40 -23.15 3.57 6.13
CA VAL A 40 -22.63 2.24 5.76
C VAL A 40 -22.06 1.54 7.00
N GLN A 41 -21.25 2.22 7.80
CA GLN A 41 -20.70 1.62 9.03
C GLN A 41 -21.81 1.17 10.00
N GLU A 42 -22.85 1.98 10.17
CA GLU A 42 -24.01 1.56 10.97
C GLU A 42 -24.73 0.34 10.39
N ALA A 43 -24.88 0.28 9.05
CA ALA A 43 -25.48 -0.88 8.40
C ALA A 43 -24.62 -2.15 8.54
N LEU A 44 -23.28 -2.03 8.51
CA LEU A 44 -22.36 -3.13 8.76
C LEU A 44 -22.50 -3.64 10.22
N VAL A 45 -22.60 -2.74 11.19
CA VAL A 45 -22.84 -3.10 12.59
C VAL A 45 -24.18 -3.84 12.77
N GLU A 46 -25.23 -3.41 12.07
CA GLU A 46 -26.52 -4.11 12.09
C GLU A 46 -26.42 -5.51 11.46
N ALA A 47 -25.73 -5.64 10.30
CA ALA A 47 -25.48 -6.94 9.68
C ALA A 47 -24.68 -7.85 10.62
N TRP A 48 -23.66 -7.33 11.27
CA TRP A 48 -22.80 -8.05 12.21
C TRP A 48 -23.56 -8.58 13.43
N ARG A 49 -24.64 -7.89 13.85
CA ARG A 49 -25.50 -8.31 14.95
C ARG A 49 -26.54 -9.35 14.54
N HIS A 50 -27.07 -9.23 13.33
CA HIS A 50 -28.23 -10.01 12.90
C HIS A 50 -27.86 -11.26 12.08
N TRP A 51 -26.91 -11.15 11.13
CA TRP A 51 -26.61 -12.26 10.22
C TRP A 51 -26.08 -13.53 10.88
N PRO A 52 -25.29 -13.50 11.98
CA PRO A 52 -24.90 -14.73 12.68
C PRO A 52 -26.07 -15.50 13.27
N GLN A 53 -27.19 -14.83 13.56
CA GLN A 53 -28.38 -15.43 14.20
C GLN A 53 -29.47 -15.76 13.18
N ASP A 54 -29.71 -14.83 12.24
CA ASP A 54 -30.87 -14.90 11.32
C ASP A 54 -30.46 -15.48 9.95
N GLY A 55 -29.16 -15.70 9.72
CA GLY A 55 -28.58 -16.08 8.43
C GLY A 55 -28.31 -14.87 7.51
N THR A 56 -27.34 -15.05 6.61
CA THR A 56 -27.03 -14.04 5.58
C THR A 56 -28.19 -13.95 4.58
N PRO A 57 -28.72 -12.74 4.29
CA PRO A 57 -29.78 -12.55 3.32
C PRO A 57 -29.38 -13.07 1.92
N ALA A 58 -30.38 -13.48 1.11
CA ALA A 58 -30.15 -13.90 -0.29
C ALA A 58 -29.50 -12.80 -1.15
N GLU A 59 -29.78 -11.52 -0.84
CA GLU A 59 -29.22 -10.35 -1.50
C GLU A 59 -28.52 -9.44 -0.46
N PRO A 60 -27.32 -9.81 0.04
CA PRO A 60 -26.69 -9.12 1.16
C PRO A 60 -26.39 -7.65 0.85
N ARG A 61 -25.92 -7.34 -0.38
CA ARG A 61 -25.66 -5.97 -0.84
C ARG A 61 -26.91 -5.12 -0.84
N GLY A 62 -28.01 -5.65 -1.39
CA GLY A 62 -29.32 -4.97 -1.43
C GLY A 62 -29.84 -4.65 -0.02
N TRP A 63 -29.65 -5.59 0.91
CA TRP A 63 -30.00 -5.39 2.31
C TRP A 63 -29.21 -4.25 2.94
N LEU A 64 -27.87 -4.23 2.76
CA LEU A 64 -26.99 -3.18 3.27
C LEU A 64 -27.33 -1.79 2.68
N VAL A 65 -27.57 -1.70 1.37
CA VAL A 65 -28.00 -0.45 0.71
C VAL A 65 -29.31 0.07 1.29
N LYS A 66 -30.25 -0.82 1.55
CA LYS A 66 -31.56 -0.46 2.14
C LYS A 66 -31.42 0.02 3.58
N VAL A 67 -30.60 -0.64 4.39
CA VAL A 67 -30.37 -0.24 5.79
C VAL A 67 -29.63 1.09 5.86
N ALA A 68 -28.51 1.22 5.15
CA ALA A 68 -27.74 2.47 5.10
C ALA A 68 -28.57 3.63 4.53
N GLY A 69 -29.36 3.39 3.48
CA GLY A 69 -30.26 4.41 2.91
C GLY A 69 -31.30 4.92 3.92
N ARG A 70 -31.86 4.02 4.76
CA ARG A 70 -32.78 4.45 5.86
C ARG A 70 -32.06 5.32 6.88
N LYS A 71 -30.86 4.93 7.28
CA LYS A 71 -30.02 5.71 8.24
C LYS A 71 -29.74 7.11 7.70
N LEU A 72 -29.37 7.25 6.42
CA LEU A 72 -29.19 8.55 5.76
C LEU A 72 -30.44 9.42 5.80
N ILE A 73 -31.61 8.85 5.50
CA ILE A 73 -32.89 9.58 5.53
C ILE A 73 -33.20 10.03 6.96
N ASP A 74 -32.99 9.18 7.96
CA ASP A 74 -33.28 9.50 9.36
C ASP A 74 -32.33 10.60 9.87
N GLU A 75 -31.05 10.58 9.48
CA GLU A 75 -30.09 11.62 9.80
C GLU A 75 -30.44 12.95 9.10
N GLN A 76 -30.76 12.91 7.79
CA GLN A 76 -31.23 14.08 7.06
C GLN A 76 -32.50 14.68 7.66
N ARG A 77 -33.45 13.83 8.10
CA ARG A 77 -34.64 14.28 8.83
C ARG A 77 -34.30 14.91 10.17
N SER A 78 -33.34 14.36 10.90
CA SER A 78 -32.86 14.91 12.17
C SER A 78 -32.15 16.23 11.97
N VAL A 79 -31.27 16.34 10.95
CA VAL A 79 -30.59 17.60 10.57
C VAL A 79 -31.61 18.62 10.03
N ALA A 80 -32.54 18.19 9.15
CA ALA A 80 -33.59 19.04 8.65
C ALA A 80 -34.58 19.47 9.73
N ALA A 81 -34.85 18.67 10.76
CA ALA A 81 -35.62 19.06 11.93
C ALA A 81 -34.86 20.12 12.76
N ARG A 82 -33.53 20.07 12.80
CA ARG A 82 -32.70 21.14 13.38
C ARG A 82 -32.60 22.37 12.48
N GLN A 83 -32.59 22.19 11.15
CA GLN A 83 -32.48 23.28 10.14
C GLN A 83 -33.83 23.79 9.61
N ARG A 84 -34.97 23.15 9.93
CA ARG A 84 -36.31 23.62 9.53
C ARG A 84 -36.72 25.00 10.03
N ARG A 85 -35.78 25.73 10.58
CA ARG A 85 -35.91 27.18 10.70
C ARG A 85 -35.44 27.95 9.46
N GLU A 86 -34.78 27.31 8.49
CA GLU A 86 -34.33 27.93 7.21
C GLU A 86 -34.28 26.91 6.06
N LEU A 87 -35.14 27.16 5.04
CA LEU A 87 -35.04 26.80 3.62
C LEU A 87 -35.60 25.47 3.09
N LYS A 88 -36.27 25.65 1.93
CA LYS A 88 -37.03 24.69 1.11
C LYS A 88 -36.19 23.68 0.33
N VAL A 89 -36.73 22.45 0.21
CA VAL A 89 -36.19 21.24 -0.41
C VAL A 89 -36.18 21.27 -1.93
N HIS A 90 -35.07 20.84 -2.56
CA HIS A 90 -35.03 20.40 -3.95
C HIS A 90 -35.13 18.85 -3.98
N ARG A 91 -35.94 18.36 -4.91
CA ARG A 91 -36.19 16.92 -5.13
C ARG A 91 -35.28 16.46 -6.28
N GLU A 92 -34.42 15.48 -6.05
CA GLU A 92 -33.54 14.89 -7.09
C GLU A 92 -34.10 13.60 -7.66
N PRO A 93 -33.80 13.28 -8.95
CA PRO A 93 -34.28 12.08 -9.63
C PRO A 93 -33.51 10.81 -9.23
N GLU A 94 -34.18 9.66 -9.30
CA GLU A 94 -33.57 8.35 -9.05
C GLU A 94 -32.54 8.00 -10.14
N PRO A 95 -31.29 7.68 -9.77
CA PRO A 95 -30.29 7.19 -10.73
C PRO A 95 -30.53 5.71 -11.09
N GLY A 96 -30.34 5.40 -12.37
CA GLY A 96 -30.43 4.04 -12.89
C GLY A 96 -29.32 3.09 -12.41
N PRO A 97 -29.40 1.78 -12.74
CA PRO A 97 -28.38 0.81 -12.39
C PRO A 97 -27.07 1.12 -13.13
N ALA A 98 -25.98 1.27 -12.39
CA ALA A 98 -24.66 1.56 -12.91
C ALA A 98 -23.66 0.45 -12.58
N GLU A 99 -22.66 0.25 -13.44
CA GLU A 99 -21.68 -0.81 -13.37
C GLU A 99 -20.77 -0.71 -12.12
N GLN A 100 -20.54 -1.86 -11.49
CA GLN A 100 -19.91 -1.98 -10.14
C GLN A 100 -18.41 -1.64 -10.11
N ALA A 101 -17.73 -1.72 -11.26
CA ALA A 101 -16.30 -1.49 -11.39
C ALA A 101 -15.95 0.01 -11.24
N ASP A 102 -16.76 0.90 -11.82
CA ASP A 102 -16.53 2.35 -11.76
C ASP A 102 -16.63 2.92 -10.34
N ASP A 103 -17.47 2.32 -9.49
CA ASP A 103 -17.69 2.80 -8.13
C ASP A 103 -16.46 2.68 -7.24
N ALA A 104 -15.74 1.55 -7.33
CA ALA A 104 -14.56 1.31 -6.52
C ALA A 104 -13.41 2.25 -6.91
N LEU A 105 -13.21 2.48 -8.20
CA LEU A 105 -12.19 3.41 -8.70
C LEU A 105 -12.50 4.85 -8.29
N LEU A 106 -13.75 5.29 -8.47
CA LEU A 106 -14.18 6.63 -8.05
C LEU A 106 -13.99 6.83 -6.54
N LEU A 107 -14.33 5.82 -5.75
CA LEU A 107 -14.16 5.86 -4.30
C LEU A 107 -12.68 5.92 -3.90
N LEU A 108 -11.83 5.10 -4.51
CA LEU A 108 -10.38 5.13 -4.30
C LEU A 108 -9.80 6.50 -4.68
N SER A 109 -10.15 7.02 -5.85
CA SER A 109 -9.71 8.34 -6.32
C SER A 109 -10.10 9.45 -5.33
N ARG A 110 -11.28 9.36 -4.74
CA ARG A 110 -11.74 10.33 -3.74
C ARG A 110 -10.94 10.23 -2.44
N CYS A 111 -10.68 9.02 -1.98
CA CYS A 111 -9.88 8.78 -0.78
C CYS A 111 -8.40 9.19 -0.97
N CYS A 112 -7.93 9.25 -2.22
CA CYS A 112 -6.58 9.65 -2.60
C CYS A 112 -6.49 11.09 -3.14
N HIS A 113 -7.49 11.93 -2.87
CA HIS A 113 -7.55 13.29 -3.38
C HIS A 113 -6.29 14.12 -3.01
N PRO A 114 -5.72 14.92 -3.94
CA PRO A 114 -4.48 15.68 -3.70
C PRO A 114 -4.53 16.67 -2.52
N SER A 115 -5.71 17.08 -2.10
CA SER A 115 -5.88 17.93 -0.91
C SER A 115 -5.64 17.21 0.42
N LEU A 116 -5.53 15.87 0.40
CA LEU A 116 -5.23 15.08 1.58
C LEU A 116 -3.72 14.89 1.75
N THR A 117 -3.27 14.91 3.00
CA THR A 117 -1.91 14.43 3.30
C THR A 117 -1.82 12.93 3.05
N PRO A 118 -0.65 12.37 2.72
CA PRO A 118 -0.49 10.91 2.53
C PRO A 118 -1.06 10.10 3.69
N ALA A 119 -0.77 10.46 4.92
CA ALA A 119 -1.29 9.78 6.11
C ALA A 119 -2.82 9.85 6.25
N SER A 120 -3.45 10.93 5.77
CA SER A 120 -4.90 11.08 5.76
C SER A 120 -5.54 10.27 4.63
N ALA A 121 -4.93 10.25 3.45
CA ALA A 121 -5.37 9.46 2.31
C ALA A 121 -5.31 7.96 2.64
N ILE A 122 -4.19 7.48 3.21
CA ILE A 122 -4.05 6.09 3.67
C ILE A 122 -5.17 5.73 4.65
N ALA A 123 -5.32 6.51 5.72
CA ALA A 123 -6.32 6.22 6.76
C ALA A 123 -7.75 6.21 6.19
N LEU A 124 -8.08 7.14 5.29
CA LEU A 124 -9.38 7.22 4.65
C LEU A 124 -9.60 6.04 3.69
N THR A 125 -8.60 5.67 2.90
CA THR A 125 -8.66 4.53 1.97
C THR A 125 -8.89 3.22 2.73
N LEU A 126 -8.12 2.95 3.77
CA LEU A 126 -8.29 1.76 4.60
C LEU A 126 -9.66 1.72 5.27
N ARG A 127 -10.19 2.86 5.70
CA ARG A 127 -11.51 2.95 6.31
C ARG A 127 -12.63 2.73 5.31
N ALA A 128 -12.65 3.49 4.21
CA ALA A 128 -13.77 3.57 3.28
C ALA A 128 -13.76 2.45 2.23
N VAL A 129 -12.58 2.03 1.80
CA VAL A 129 -12.41 1.02 0.74
C VAL A 129 -11.91 -0.31 1.31
N GLY A 130 -10.97 -0.27 2.25
CA GLY A 130 -10.48 -1.46 2.95
C GLY A 130 -11.50 -2.04 3.96
N GLY A 131 -12.48 -1.26 4.39
CA GLY A 131 -13.47 -1.71 5.36
C GLY A 131 -12.92 -1.94 6.77
N LEU A 132 -11.73 -1.43 7.07
CA LEU A 132 -11.10 -1.58 8.39
C LEU A 132 -11.75 -0.66 9.43
N THR A 133 -11.79 -1.11 10.68
CA THR A 133 -12.23 -0.28 11.80
C THR A 133 -11.18 0.77 12.15
N THR A 134 -11.61 1.87 12.79
CA THR A 134 -10.68 2.91 13.28
C THR A 134 -9.65 2.32 14.23
N GLY A 135 -10.04 1.37 15.10
CA GLY A 135 -9.15 0.67 16.02
C GLY A 135 -8.07 -0.15 15.29
N GLN A 136 -8.45 -0.93 14.27
CA GLN A 136 -7.50 -1.70 13.46
C GLN A 136 -6.49 -0.81 12.75
N ILE A 137 -6.96 0.32 12.17
CA ILE A 137 -6.07 1.28 11.50
C ILE A 137 -5.14 1.94 12.54
N ALA A 138 -5.66 2.32 13.71
CA ALA A 138 -4.88 2.94 14.78
C ALA A 138 -3.77 2.01 15.29
N GLU A 139 -4.11 0.72 15.50
CA GLU A 139 -3.15 -0.32 15.89
C GLU A 139 -2.05 -0.50 14.84
N ALA A 140 -2.41 -0.62 13.55
CA ALA A 140 -1.47 -0.77 12.46
C ALA A 140 -0.48 0.39 12.35
N PHE A 141 -0.91 1.62 12.66
CA PHE A 141 -0.06 2.82 12.64
C PHE A 141 0.53 3.20 14.00
N LEU A 142 0.36 2.36 15.02
CA LEU A 142 0.87 2.58 16.38
C LEU A 142 0.48 3.97 16.95
N VAL A 143 -0.76 4.40 16.69
CA VAL A 143 -1.29 5.66 17.19
C VAL A 143 -2.54 5.42 18.05
N PRO A 144 -2.87 6.30 19.02
CA PRO A 144 -4.11 6.17 19.78
C PRO A 144 -5.35 6.23 18.88
N GLU A 145 -6.35 5.38 19.13
CA GLU A 145 -7.59 5.33 18.35
C GLU A 145 -8.30 6.68 18.23
N PRO A 146 -8.41 7.52 19.28
CA PRO A 146 -8.99 8.87 19.14
C PRO A 146 -8.23 9.75 18.15
N THR A 147 -6.90 9.62 18.07
CA THR A 147 -6.06 10.36 17.12
C THR A 147 -6.35 9.92 15.68
N MET A 148 -6.46 8.61 15.45
CA MET A 148 -6.83 8.07 14.15
C MET A 148 -8.25 8.48 13.76
N GLY A 149 -9.22 8.42 14.69
CA GLY A 149 -10.58 8.87 14.48
C GLY A 149 -10.67 10.34 14.04
N GLN A 150 -9.90 11.23 14.71
CA GLN A 150 -9.81 12.64 14.31
C GLN A 150 -9.19 12.83 12.91
N ARG A 151 -8.16 12.04 12.57
CA ARG A 151 -7.52 12.06 11.24
C ARG A 151 -8.53 11.69 10.16
N ILE A 152 -9.24 10.57 10.33
CA ILE A 152 -10.27 10.09 9.40
C ILE A 152 -11.41 11.12 9.27
N SER A 153 -11.89 11.67 10.38
CA SER A 153 -12.97 12.67 10.38
C SER A 153 -12.57 13.94 9.61
N ARG A 154 -11.34 14.44 9.81
CA ARG A 154 -10.82 15.59 9.05
C ARG A 154 -10.67 15.26 7.57
N ALA A 155 -10.16 14.06 7.24
CA ALA A 155 -10.03 13.61 5.85
C ALA A 155 -11.40 13.57 5.16
N LYS A 156 -12.42 12.95 5.78
CA LYS A 156 -13.79 12.94 5.29
C LYS A 156 -14.30 14.37 5.01
N LYS A 157 -14.12 15.28 5.96
CA LYS A 157 -14.53 16.68 5.82
C LYS A 157 -13.82 17.38 4.67
N THR A 158 -12.55 17.08 4.42
CA THR A 158 -11.77 17.68 3.32
C THR A 158 -12.30 17.23 1.96
N VAL A 159 -12.73 15.97 1.80
CA VAL A 159 -13.26 15.45 0.54
C VAL A 159 -14.77 15.61 0.40
N SER A 160 -15.47 15.95 1.50
CA SER A 160 -16.91 16.24 1.50
C SER A 160 -17.21 17.48 0.66
N GLY A 161 -18.30 17.47 -0.09
CA GLY A 161 -18.68 18.56 -1.00
C GLY A 161 -17.95 18.59 -2.33
N GLN A 162 -16.97 17.72 -2.58
CA GLN A 162 -16.35 17.55 -3.89
C GLN A 162 -17.27 16.73 -4.81
N ARG A 163 -17.36 17.08 -6.10
CA ARG A 163 -18.15 16.29 -7.05
C ARG A 163 -17.55 14.88 -7.24
N PHE A 164 -18.39 13.86 -7.32
CA PHE A 164 -18.00 12.46 -7.42
C PHE A 164 -17.89 11.98 -8.87
N ASP A 165 -18.08 12.88 -9.82
CA ASP A 165 -18.25 12.59 -11.25
C ASP A 165 -16.95 12.57 -12.07
N THR A 166 -15.80 12.88 -11.42
CA THR A 166 -14.50 12.89 -12.11
C THR A 166 -13.54 11.93 -11.40
N PRO A 167 -13.05 10.88 -12.08
CA PRO A 167 -11.98 10.06 -11.53
C PRO A 167 -10.76 10.93 -11.24
N GLY A 168 -10.14 10.74 -10.07
CA GLY A 168 -8.84 11.32 -9.76
C GLY A 168 -7.74 10.67 -10.61
N GLU A 169 -6.55 11.25 -10.57
CA GLU A 169 -5.38 10.68 -11.25
C GLU A 169 -5.07 9.29 -10.68
N VAL A 170 -5.02 8.26 -11.52
CA VAL A 170 -4.69 6.88 -11.15
C VAL A 170 -3.35 6.84 -10.40
N GLY A 171 -2.37 7.62 -10.82
CA GLY A 171 -1.07 7.71 -10.16
C GLY A 171 -1.13 8.12 -8.68
N ALA A 172 -2.12 8.94 -8.27
CA ALA A 172 -2.31 9.27 -6.86
C ALA A 172 -2.84 8.05 -6.07
N VAL A 173 -3.73 7.28 -6.67
CA VAL A 173 -4.25 6.03 -6.09
C VAL A 173 -3.12 5.01 -5.93
N LEU A 174 -2.32 4.80 -6.97
CA LEU A 174 -1.20 3.85 -6.95
C LEU A 174 -0.19 4.20 -5.84
N ARG A 175 0.15 5.48 -5.69
CA ARG A 175 1.03 5.93 -4.59
C ARG A 175 0.47 5.59 -3.21
N VAL A 176 -0.82 5.80 -2.98
CA VAL A 176 -1.45 5.49 -1.68
C VAL A 176 -1.46 3.99 -1.43
N LEU A 177 -1.82 3.18 -2.43
CA LEU A 177 -1.79 1.71 -2.32
C LEU A 177 -0.37 1.20 -2.04
N TYR A 178 0.64 1.75 -2.72
CA TYR A 178 2.03 1.40 -2.47
C TYR A 178 2.51 1.80 -1.07
N LEU A 179 2.07 2.95 -0.55
CA LEU A 179 2.36 3.35 0.82
C LEU A 179 1.70 2.42 1.84
N ILE A 180 0.43 2.02 1.63
CA ILE A 180 -0.25 1.02 2.48
C ILE A 180 0.54 -0.30 2.49
N PHE A 181 0.97 -0.77 1.32
CA PHE A 181 1.77 -1.97 1.19
C PHE A 181 3.08 -1.91 1.99
N ASN A 182 3.78 -0.77 1.95
CA ASN A 182 5.05 -0.58 2.66
C ASN A 182 4.90 -0.49 4.19
N GLU A 183 3.73 -0.07 4.70
CA GLU A 183 3.43 -0.10 6.14
C GLU A 183 3.18 -1.53 6.67
N GLY A 184 2.98 -2.47 5.81
CA GLY A 184 2.44 -3.82 5.83
C GLY A 184 2.72 -4.78 6.98
N PHE A 185 3.49 -4.47 8.00
CA PHE A 185 3.88 -5.47 9.01
C PHE A 185 3.75 -5.01 10.47
N THR A 186 2.70 -4.26 10.80
CA THR A 186 2.44 -3.83 12.19
C THR A 186 0.99 -4.11 12.57
N GLY A 187 0.78 -4.79 13.69
CA GLY A 187 -0.53 -5.02 14.28
C GLY A 187 -1.24 -6.31 13.84
N ALA A 188 -2.53 -6.41 14.17
CA ALA A 188 -3.38 -7.57 13.89
C ALA A 188 -3.85 -7.67 12.42
N VAL A 189 -3.63 -6.63 11.61
CA VAL A 189 -4.02 -6.57 10.19
C VAL A 189 -2.78 -6.54 9.32
N ASP A 190 -2.70 -7.45 8.34
CA ASP A 190 -1.67 -7.43 7.32
C ASP A 190 -2.03 -6.40 6.23
N LEU A 191 -1.47 -5.19 6.36
CA LEU A 191 -1.71 -4.10 5.40
C LEU A 191 -1.13 -4.42 4.01
N ALA A 192 -0.12 -5.28 3.91
CA ALA A 192 0.43 -5.68 2.62
C ALA A 192 -0.58 -6.56 1.86
N GLU A 193 -1.20 -7.53 2.54
CA GLU A 193 -2.26 -8.34 1.94
C GLU A 193 -3.47 -7.48 1.56
N GLU A 194 -3.83 -6.51 2.40
CA GLU A 194 -4.93 -5.59 2.11
C GLU A 194 -4.62 -4.71 0.88
N ALA A 195 -3.41 -4.17 0.78
CA ALA A 195 -2.99 -3.40 -0.39
C ALA A 195 -3.02 -4.23 -1.68
N ILE A 196 -2.55 -5.48 -1.63
CA ILE A 196 -2.62 -6.41 -2.77
C ILE A 196 -4.08 -6.66 -3.16
N ARG A 197 -4.97 -6.92 -2.18
CA ARG A 197 -6.39 -7.13 -2.42
C ARG A 197 -7.03 -5.93 -3.12
N LEU A 198 -6.78 -4.71 -2.63
CA LEU A 198 -7.29 -3.47 -3.22
C LEU A 198 -6.73 -3.24 -4.62
N THR A 199 -5.44 -3.51 -4.82
CA THR A 199 -4.79 -3.36 -6.14
C THR A 199 -5.31 -4.38 -7.15
N ARG A 200 -5.60 -5.63 -6.73
CA ARG A 200 -6.28 -6.61 -7.60
C ARG A 200 -7.68 -6.15 -8.01
N GLN A 201 -8.46 -5.58 -7.08
CA GLN A 201 -9.78 -5.03 -7.41
C GLN A 201 -9.68 -3.88 -8.41
N LEU A 202 -8.69 -2.99 -8.22
CA LEU A 202 -8.43 -1.90 -9.14
C LEU A 202 -8.01 -2.43 -10.53
N ALA A 203 -7.11 -3.42 -10.60
CA ALA A 203 -6.66 -4.04 -11.85
C ALA A 203 -7.79 -4.72 -12.62
N ALA A 204 -8.78 -5.29 -11.92
CA ALA A 204 -9.97 -5.88 -12.56
C ALA A 204 -10.91 -4.85 -13.20
N SER A 205 -10.77 -3.56 -12.84
CA SER A 205 -11.62 -2.46 -13.31
C SER A 205 -10.87 -1.37 -14.07
N SER A 206 -9.56 -1.50 -14.24
CA SER A 206 -8.72 -0.50 -14.91
C SER A 206 -7.88 -1.15 -15.99
N ASP A 207 -7.84 -0.50 -17.14
CA ASP A 207 -6.98 -0.89 -18.25
C ASP A 207 -5.58 -0.25 -18.19
N ASP A 208 -5.28 0.54 -17.16
CA ASP A 208 -3.98 1.20 -17.00
C ASP A 208 -2.89 0.16 -16.67
N PRO A 209 -1.84 -0.01 -17.51
CA PRO A 209 -0.79 -1.00 -17.27
C PRO A 209 0.04 -0.73 -16.01
N GLU A 210 0.08 0.51 -15.50
CA GLU A 210 0.75 0.82 -14.25
C GLU A 210 0.02 0.24 -13.02
N VAL A 211 -1.29 0.04 -13.09
CA VAL A 211 -2.03 -0.70 -12.05
C VAL A 211 -1.55 -2.15 -11.98
N ALA A 212 -1.38 -2.79 -13.13
CA ALA A 212 -0.84 -4.14 -13.22
C ALA A 212 0.65 -4.19 -12.80
N GLY A 213 1.43 -3.16 -13.18
CA GLY A 213 2.82 -2.99 -12.73
C GLY A 213 2.94 -2.92 -11.21
N LEU A 214 2.10 -2.12 -10.55
CA LEU A 214 2.06 -2.03 -9.10
C LEU A 214 1.64 -3.37 -8.46
N LEU A 215 0.64 -4.05 -9.01
CA LEU A 215 0.22 -5.36 -8.52
C LEU A 215 1.38 -6.36 -8.59
N ALA A 216 2.05 -6.47 -9.74
CA ALA A 216 3.20 -7.35 -9.92
C ALA A 216 4.32 -7.03 -8.92
N LEU A 217 4.66 -5.76 -8.73
CA LEU A 217 5.67 -5.32 -7.75
C LEU A 217 5.32 -5.76 -6.32
N MET A 218 4.06 -5.59 -5.92
CA MET A 218 3.59 -6.00 -4.60
C MET A 218 3.67 -7.52 -4.43
N LEU A 219 3.24 -8.30 -5.43
CA LEU A 219 3.27 -9.75 -5.39
C LEU A 219 4.70 -10.29 -5.27
N LEU A 220 5.65 -9.80 -6.09
CA LEU A 220 7.06 -10.17 -6.03
C LEU A 220 7.66 -9.87 -4.65
N HIS A 221 7.39 -8.68 -4.14
CA HIS A 221 7.87 -8.32 -2.80
C HIS A 221 7.20 -9.15 -1.70
N HIS A 222 5.92 -9.48 -1.85
CA HIS A 222 5.19 -10.28 -0.86
C HIS A 222 5.62 -11.73 -0.86
N ALA A 223 5.91 -12.30 -2.03
CA ALA A 223 6.39 -13.67 -2.19
C ALA A 223 7.63 -13.99 -1.34
N ARG A 224 8.49 -12.99 -1.10
CA ARG A 224 9.72 -13.13 -0.32
C ARG A 224 9.55 -12.89 1.19
N ARG A 225 8.31 -12.60 1.66
CA ARG A 225 8.08 -12.18 3.06
C ARG A 225 8.59 -13.18 4.08
N GLY A 226 8.46 -14.48 3.81
CA GLY A 226 8.91 -15.56 4.69
C GLY A 226 10.42 -15.61 4.93
N ALA A 227 11.21 -15.14 3.94
CA ALA A 227 12.68 -15.15 3.99
C ALA A 227 13.31 -13.85 4.52
N ARG A 228 12.51 -12.77 4.68
CA ARG A 228 13.05 -11.44 5.04
C ARG A 228 13.52 -11.30 6.47
N ARG A 229 13.09 -12.18 7.36
CA ARG A 229 13.42 -12.15 8.79
C ARG A 229 13.76 -13.53 9.30
N THR A 230 14.74 -13.58 10.18
CA THR A 230 15.00 -14.78 10.97
C THR A 230 13.91 -15.02 12.00
N ALA A 231 13.88 -16.21 12.62
CA ALA A 231 12.98 -16.51 13.75
C ALA A 231 13.16 -15.54 14.94
N SER A 232 14.36 -14.92 15.09
CA SER A 232 14.63 -13.89 16.09
C SER A 232 14.22 -12.47 15.66
N GLY A 233 13.62 -12.29 14.45
CA GLY A 233 13.19 -11.00 13.94
C GLY A 233 14.28 -10.17 13.24
N ALA A 234 15.51 -10.68 13.14
CA ALA A 234 16.59 -9.97 12.46
C ALA A 234 16.33 -9.91 10.95
N VAL A 235 16.69 -8.78 10.32
CA VAL A 235 16.60 -8.60 8.88
C VAL A 235 17.62 -9.50 8.16
N VAL A 236 17.16 -10.21 7.12
CA VAL A 236 17.98 -11.00 6.21
C VAL A 236 18.10 -10.23 4.89
N PRO A 237 19.32 -9.80 4.48
CA PRO A 237 19.55 -9.18 3.18
C PRO A 237 19.11 -10.09 2.04
N LEU A 238 18.69 -9.52 0.91
CA LEU A 238 18.18 -10.26 -0.24
C LEU A 238 19.16 -11.35 -0.72
N ALA A 239 20.44 -11.04 -0.77
CA ALA A 239 21.50 -11.99 -1.16
C ALA A 239 21.66 -13.17 -0.20
N GLU A 240 21.23 -13.03 1.06
CA GLU A 240 21.34 -14.04 2.11
C GLU A 240 20.00 -14.79 2.34
N GLN A 241 18.93 -14.41 1.64
CA GLN A 241 17.61 -15.03 1.81
C GLN A 241 17.59 -16.46 1.26
N ASP A 242 16.98 -17.34 2.03
CA ASP A 242 16.66 -18.69 1.55
C ASP A 242 15.52 -18.62 0.52
N ARG A 243 15.85 -18.84 -0.75
CA ARG A 243 14.90 -18.81 -1.87
C ARG A 243 13.88 -19.95 -1.81
N GLY A 244 14.18 -21.04 -1.08
CA GLY A 244 13.24 -22.12 -0.83
C GLY A 244 12.04 -21.71 0.03
N LEU A 245 12.12 -20.58 0.72
CA LEU A 245 11.03 -19.97 1.49
C LEU A 245 10.19 -18.98 0.68
N TRP A 246 10.54 -18.73 -0.59
CA TRP A 246 9.79 -17.81 -1.44
C TRP A 246 8.55 -18.49 -2.01
N ASP A 247 7.46 -17.75 -2.10
CA ASP A 247 6.21 -18.24 -2.70
C ASP A 247 6.31 -18.19 -4.23
N THR A 248 6.66 -19.34 -4.83
CA THR A 248 6.84 -19.47 -6.27
C THR A 248 5.54 -19.29 -7.06
N ALA A 249 4.38 -19.56 -6.45
CA ALA A 249 3.08 -19.35 -7.10
C ALA A 249 2.78 -17.85 -7.24
N LEU A 250 3.06 -17.06 -6.20
CA LEU A 250 2.94 -15.61 -6.27
C LEU A 250 3.95 -14.99 -7.24
N ILE A 251 5.17 -15.52 -7.33
CA ILE A 251 6.16 -15.06 -8.31
C ILE A 251 5.67 -15.32 -9.73
N ALA A 252 5.15 -16.52 -10.01
CA ALA A 252 4.62 -16.86 -11.33
C ALA A 252 3.43 -15.95 -11.71
N GLU A 253 2.46 -15.75 -10.80
CA GLU A 253 1.35 -14.80 -11.00
C GLU A 253 1.87 -13.40 -11.33
N ALA A 254 2.84 -12.91 -10.57
CA ALA A 254 3.39 -11.57 -10.75
C ALA A 254 4.09 -11.40 -12.11
N VAL A 255 4.84 -12.42 -12.55
CA VAL A 255 5.52 -12.42 -13.85
C VAL A 255 4.49 -12.38 -14.98
N ASP A 256 3.44 -13.20 -14.92
CA ASP A 256 2.37 -13.20 -15.93
C ASP A 256 1.68 -11.83 -16.02
N VAL A 257 1.34 -11.23 -14.87
CA VAL A 257 0.73 -9.89 -14.79
C VAL A 257 1.66 -8.83 -15.38
N LEU A 258 2.96 -8.87 -15.04
CA LEU A 258 3.95 -7.92 -15.52
C LEU A 258 4.16 -8.03 -17.04
N GLN A 259 4.30 -9.25 -17.56
CA GLN A 259 4.48 -9.49 -19.00
C GLN A 259 3.29 -8.96 -19.79
N ALA A 260 2.06 -9.21 -19.31
CA ALA A 260 0.85 -8.67 -19.94
C ALA A 260 0.81 -7.14 -19.92
N ALA A 261 1.31 -6.50 -18.85
CA ALA A 261 1.38 -5.04 -18.74
C ALA A 261 2.43 -4.46 -19.70
N LEU A 262 3.63 -5.04 -19.75
CA LEU A 262 4.73 -4.60 -20.63
C LEU A 262 4.37 -4.74 -22.11
N ALA A 263 3.58 -5.77 -22.50
CA ALA A 263 3.12 -5.97 -23.85
C ALA A 263 2.20 -4.85 -24.38
N ARG A 264 1.76 -3.93 -23.52
CA ARG A 264 0.89 -2.78 -23.90
C ARG A 264 1.67 -1.56 -24.38
N ASP A 265 3.00 -1.60 -24.37
CA ASP A 265 3.90 -0.53 -24.85
C ASP A 265 3.63 0.84 -24.19
N ALA A 266 3.27 0.82 -22.92
CA ALA A 266 3.01 2.02 -22.11
C ALA A 266 3.71 1.85 -20.75
N LEU A 267 5.04 1.94 -20.78
CA LEU A 267 5.92 1.72 -19.65
C LEU A 267 5.81 2.85 -18.62
N GLY A 268 5.68 2.48 -17.36
CA GLY A 268 5.68 3.39 -16.22
C GLY A 268 6.59 2.93 -15.07
N GLU A 269 6.61 3.71 -14.01
CA GLU A 269 7.55 3.52 -12.89
C GLU A 269 7.35 2.20 -12.15
N TYR A 270 6.12 1.76 -11.94
CA TYR A 270 5.83 0.52 -11.21
C TYR A 270 6.14 -0.72 -12.03
N GLN A 271 5.93 -0.68 -13.35
CA GLN A 271 6.34 -1.75 -14.24
C GLN A 271 7.87 -1.91 -14.25
N ALA A 272 8.63 -0.81 -14.31
CA ALA A 272 10.09 -0.85 -14.27
C ALA A 272 10.61 -1.38 -12.91
N GLN A 273 10.01 -0.95 -11.80
CA GLN A 273 10.33 -1.49 -10.47
C GLN A 273 9.99 -2.98 -10.35
N ALA A 274 8.86 -3.42 -10.92
CA ALA A 274 8.47 -4.81 -10.93
C ALA A 274 9.42 -5.67 -11.76
N ALA A 275 9.91 -5.17 -12.91
CA ALA A 275 10.89 -5.86 -13.73
C ALA A 275 12.23 -6.09 -12.98
N ILE A 276 12.70 -5.07 -12.26
CA ILE A 276 13.89 -5.21 -11.39
C ILE A 276 13.64 -6.28 -10.31
N ALA A 277 12.47 -6.27 -9.67
CA ALA A 277 12.14 -7.25 -8.65
C ALA A 277 12.05 -8.67 -9.23
N ALA A 278 11.45 -8.83 -10.42
CA ALA A 278 11.32 -10.11 -11.11
C ALA A 278 12.69 -10.72 -11.45
N LEU A 279 13.65 -9.91 -11.92
CA LEU A 279 15.03 -10.37 -12.20
C LEU A 279 15.76 -10.86 -10.95
N HIS A 280 15.48 -10.27 -9.80
CA HIS A 280 15.99 -10.81 -8.53
C HIS A 280 15.33 -12.13 -8.14
N ASP A 281 14.05 -12.30 -8.46
CA ASP A 281 13.26 -13.47 -8.07
C ASP A 281 13.46 -14.64 -9.03
N ASP A 282 13.84 -14.39 -10.29
CA ASP A 282 14.15 -15.39 -11.31
C ASP A 282 15.52 -16.05 -11.08
N ALA A 283 16.49 -15.33 -10.53
CA ALA A 283 17.83 -15.85 -10.29
C ALA A 283 17.81 -17.01 -9.28
N ALA A 284 18.43 -18.15 -9.59
CA ALA A 284 18.49 -19.30 -8.69
C ALA A 284 19.37 -19.04 -7.45
N SER A 285 20.33 -18.13 -7.55
CA SER A 285 21.18 -17.67 -6.46
C SER A 285 21.50 -16.17 -6.59
N ALA A 286 22.06 -15.57 -5.54
CA ALA A 286 22.48 -14.17 -5.59
C ALA A 286 23.57 -13.91 -6.65
N ASP A 287 24.44 -14.89 -6.88
CA ASP A 287 25.55 -14.80 -7.84
C ASP A 287 25.06 -14.93 -9.31
N GLU A 288 23.86 -15.46 -9.52
CA GLU A 288 23.24 -15.64 -10.83
C GLU A 288 22.29 -14.47 -11.20
N THR A 289 22.22 -13.45 -10.36
CA THR A 289 21.39 -12.26 -10.62
C THR A 289 21.88 -11.54 -11.89
N ASP A 290 20.98 -11.28 -12.83
CA ASP A 290 21.26 -10.55 -14.08
C ASP A 290 21.41 -9.04 -13.81
N TRP A 291 22.54 -8.65 -13.24
CA TRP A 291 22.84 -7.26 -12.94
C TRP A 291 22.92 -6.34 -14.17
N PRO A 292 23.44 -6.78 -15.33
CA PRO A 292 23.37 -5.98 -16.56
C PRO A 292 21.93 -5.59 -16.91
N GLN A 293 21.00 -6.52 -16.93
CA GLN A 293 19.59 -6.23 -17.23
C GLN A 293 18.93 -5.37 -16.13
N ILE A 294 19.26 -5.60 -14.86
CA ILE A 294 18.81 -4.75 -13.75
C ILE A 294 19.30 -3.32 -13.93
N LEU A 295 20.53 -3.09 -14.38
CA LEU A 295 21.07 -1.76 -14.63
C LEU A 295 20.32 -1.04 -15.75
N GLU A 296 19.98 -1.75 -16.85
CA GLU A 296 19.15 -1.21 -17.93
C GLU A 296 17.76 -0.77 -17.40
N TRP A 297 17.13 -1.57 -16.55
CA TRP A 297 15.87 -1.19 -15.93
C TRP A 297 15.98 0.00 -14.97
N TYR A 298 17.09 0.13 -14.24
CA TYR A 298 17.34 1.35 -13.45
C TYR A 298 17.56 2.58 -14.31
N ASP A 299 18.16 2.46 -15.49
CA ASP A 299 18.31 3.56 -16.45
C ASP A 299 16.94 4.01 -16.98
N GLU A 300 16.04 3.06 -17.28
CA GLU A 300 14.65 3.37 -17.63
C GLU A 300 13.91 4.02 -16.46
N LEU A 301 13.98 3.44 -15.27
CA LEU A 301 13.29 3.95 -14.08
C LEU A 301 13.75 5.38 -13.74
N LEU A 302 15.03 5.68 -13.91
CA LEU A 302 15.55 7.03 -13.66
C LEU A 302 15.00 8.06 -14.66
N ARG A 303 14.66 7.63 -15.90
CA ARG A 303 13.98 8.50 -16.89
C ARG A 303 12.50 8.71 -16.56
N LEU A 304 11.81 7.68 -16.08
CA LEU A 304 10.38 7.70 -15.74
C LEU A 304 10.11 8.43 -14.42
N ALA A 305 10.92 8.17 -13.41
CA ALA A 305 10.78 8.68 -12.05
C ALA A 305 12.14 9.18 -11.52
N PRO A 306 12.65 10.30 -12.01
CA PRO A 306 13.93 10.81 -11.56
C PRO A 306 13.91 11.15 -10.08
N GLY A 307 14.89 10.61 -9.33
CA GLY A 307 14.96 10.86 -7.90
C GLY A 307 16.22 10.28 -7.25
N PRO A 308 16.65 10.85 -6.12
CA PRO A 308 17.88 10.44 -5.47
C PRO A 308 17.87 9.00 -4.97
N VAL A 309 16.70 8.47 -4.62
CA VAL A 309 16.55 7.06 -4.17
C VAL A 309 16.75 6.09 -5.33
N VAL A 310 16.18 6.40 -6.51
CA VAL A 310 16.41 5.59 -7.72
C VAL A 310 17.89 5.63 -8.12
N ALA A 311 18.50 6.81 -8.10
CA ALA A 311 19.92 6.97 -8.40
C ALA A 311 20.81 6.23 -7.38
N LEU A 312 20.45 6.20 -6.11
CA LEU A 312 21.15 5.43 -5.07
C LEU A 312 21.10 3.93 -5.36
N ASN A 313 19.94 3.40 -5.69
CA ASN A 313 19.79 1.98 -6.00
C ASN A 313 20.50 1.62 -7.32
N ARG A 314 20.45 2.52 -8.31
CA ARG A 314 21.23 2.38 -9.54
C ARG A 314 22.73 2.30 -9.27
N ALA A 315 23.27 3.07 -8.30
CA ALA A 315 24.68 3.00 -7.94
C ALA A 315 25.12 1.60 -7.46
N VAL A 316 24.22 0.84 -6.83
CA VAL A 316 24.45 -0.57 -6.48
C VAL A 316 24.60 -1.42 -7.75
N ALA A 317 23.66 -1.29 -8.70
CA ALA A 317 23.71 -2.02 -9.97
C ALA A 317 24.98 -1.69 -10.79
N VAL A 318 25.35 -0.39 -10.86
CA VAL A 318 26.63 0.04 -11.46
C VAL A 318 27.83 -0.62 -10.74
N GLY A 319 27.76 -0.70 -9.41
CA GLY A 319 28.83 -1.33 -8.61
C GLY A 319 28.96 -2.84 -8.86
N GLU A 320 27.87 -3.51 -9.21
CA GLU A 320 27.88 -4.94 -9.58
C GLU A 320 28.36 -5.17 -11.02
N VAL A 321 27.97 -4.32 -11.98
CA VAL A 321 28.29 -4.46 -13.41
C VAL A 321 29.69 -3.93 -13.73
N ASP A 322 29.98 -2.68 -13.35
CA ASP A 322 31.18 -1.91 -13.73
C ASP A 322 32.23 -1.87 -12.62
N GLY A 323 31.96 -2.54 -11.51
CA GLY A 323 32.80 -2.62 -10.33
C GLY A 323 32.57 -1.50 -9.30
N PRO A 324 33.01 -1.75 -8.05
CA PRO A 324 32.64 -0.93 -6.91
C PRO A 324 33.12 0.53 -7.00
N LEU A 325 34.23 0.80 -7.67
CA LEU A 325 34.71 2.16 -7.87
C LEU A 325 33.82 2.97 -8.83
N ALA A 326 33.17 2.31 -9.80
CA ALA A 326 32.19 2.95 -10.65
C ALA A 326 30.93 3.34 -9.87
N GLY A 327 30.44 2.43 -9.03
CA GLY A 327 29.31 2.72 -8.12
C GLY A 327 29.60 3.89 -7.17
N LEU A 328 30.81 3.96 -6.58
CA LEU A 328 31.22 5.08 -5.72
C LEU A 328 31.18 6.42 -6.46
N ARG A 329 31.64 6.48 -7.72
CA ARG A 329 31.55 7.71 -8.53
C ARG A 329 30.12 8.18 -8.77
N VAL A 330 29.17 7.25 -8.90
CA VAL A 330 27.74 7.60 -8.97
C VAL A 330 27.25 8.23 -7.67
N LEU A 331 27.69 7.70 -6.52
CA LEU A 331 27.34 8.25 -5.21
C LEU A 331 27.87 9.67 -4.98
N ASP A 332 29.03 10.03 -5.54
CA ASP A 332 29.61 11.38 -5.39
C ASP A 332 28.68 12.49 -5.93
N GLY A 333 27.77 12.15 -6.85
CA GLY A 333 26.77 13.06 -7.39
C GLY A 333 25.47 13.15 -6.56
N LEU A 334 25.34 12.39 -5.48
CA LEU A 334 24.13 12.33 -4.67
C LEU A 334 24.27 13.10 -3.34
N PRO A 335 23.17 13.64 -2.78
CA PRO A 335 23.18 14.35 -1.50
C PRO A 335 23.77 13.49 -0.35
N ASP A 336 24.60 14.10 0.49
CA ASP A 336 25.27 13.40 1.61
C ASP A 336 24.30 12.98 2.72
N ASP A 337 23.18 13.67 2.85
CA ASP A 337 22.13 13.38 3.84
C ASP A 337 21.09 12.36 3.36
N LEU A 338 21.25 11.83 2.13
CA LEU A 338 20.33 10.84 1.58
C LEU A 338 20.29 9.58 2.47
N PRO A 339 19.09 9.15 2.90
CA PRO A 339 18.95 7.93 3.66
C PRO A 339 19.61 6.72 2.97
N ARG A 340 20.29 5.89 3.73
CA ARG A 340 21.04 4.69 3.27
C ARG A 340 22.24 4.95 2.37
N ARG A 341 22.57 6.19 1.99
CA ARG A 341 23.76 6.48 1.18
C ARG A 341 25.05 5.94 1.84
N ASP A 342 25.23 6.17 3.15
CA ASP A 342 26.38 5.65 3.89
C ASP A 342 26.43 4.11 3.89
N ALA A 343 25.28 3.44 3.93
CA ALA A 343 25.23 1.97 3.88
C ALA A 343 25.64 1.44 2.49
N VAL A 344 25.18 2.07 1.42
CA VAL A 344 25.57 1.71 0.05
C VAL A 344 27.05 2.01 -0.17
N ALA A 345 27.55 3.18 0.26
CA ALA A 345 28.95 3.53 0.19
C ALA A 345 29.83 2.52 0.96
N ALA A 346 29.39 2.12 2.16
CA ALA A 346 30.08 1.11 2.97
C ALA A 346 30.22 -0.22 2.22
N TRP A 347 29.12 -0.69 1.61
CA TRP A 347 29.09 -1.93 0.84
C TRP A 347 30.03 -1.85 -0.40
N LEU A 348 30.02 -0.73 -1.14
CA LEU A 348 30.92 -0.52 -2.28
C LEU A 348 32.38 -0.47 -1.84
N HIS A 349 32.74 0.24 -0.75
CA HIS A 349 34.08 0.27 -0.20
C HIS A 349 34.56 -1.11 0.24
N GLU A 350 33.69 -1.90 0.86
CA GLU A 350 34.00 -3.28 1.24
C GLU A 350 34.36 -4.13 0.02
N ARG A 351 33.55 -4.06 -1.05
CA ARG A 351 33.84 -4.76 -2.31
C ARG A 351 35.10 -4.25 -3.02
N ALA A 352 35.44 -2.99 -2.83
CA ALA A 352 36.72 -2.41 -3.30
C ALA A 352 37.94 -2.78 -2.43
N GLY A 353 37.74 -3.54 -1.36
CA GLY A 353 38.81 -3.90 -0.41
C GLY A 353 39.14 -2.82 0.63
N ASN A 354 38.46 -1.70 0.64
CA ASN A 354 38.67 -0.55 1.54
C ASN A 354 37.97 -0.78 2.90
N ARG A 355 38.43 -1.77 3.65
CA ARG A 355 37.76 -2.28 4.87
C ARG A 355 37.57 -1.24 5.96
N GLU A 356 38.58 -0.39 6.21
CA GLU A 356 38.54 0.64 7.25
C GLU A 356 37.45 1.68 6.93
N SER A 357 37.43 2.18 5.68
CA SER A 357 36.40 3.11 5.21
C SER A 357 35.01 2.47 5.32
N ALA A 358 34.87 1.21 4.89
CA ALA A 358 33.61 0.47 4.97
C ALA A 358 33.11 0.34 6.40
N ALA A 359 33.97 -0.04 7.37
CA ALA A 359 33.60 -0.16 8.77
C ALA A 359 33.12 1.16 9.37
N GLY A 360 33.82 2.27 9.06
CA GLY A 360 33.41 3.60 9.51
C GLY A 360 32.06 4.05 8.92
N LEU A 361 31.83 3.76 7.64
CA LEU A 361 30.58 4.07 6.95
C LEU A 361 29.40 3.25 7.49
N TYR A 362 29.58 1.94 7.73
CA TYR A 362 28.55 1.11 8.36
C TYR A 362 28.18 1.61 9.75
N ALA A 363 29.17 2.04 10.56
CA ALA A 363 28.92 2.60 11.88
C ALA A 363 28.11 3.92 11.81
N ARG A 364 28.42 4.81 10.85
CA ARG A 364 27.65 6.03 10.62
C ARG A 364 26.22 5.71 10.14
N ALA A 365 26.07 4.77 9.20
CA ALA A 365 24.76 4.32 8.73
C ALA A 365 23.92 3.74 9.88
N ALA A 366 24.51 2.93 10.77
CA ALA A 366 23.85 2.39 11.95
C ALA A 366 23.33 3.49 12.90
N ALA A 367 24.11 4.56 13.10
CA ALA A 367 23.71 5.69 13.95
C ALA A 367 22.50 6.45 13.36
N ARG A 368 22.31 6.41 12.04
CA ARG A 368 21.23 7.10 11.30
C ARG A 368 20.05 6.18 10.97
N ALA A 369 20.14 4.88 11.26
CA ALA A 369 19.11 3.90 10.92
C ALA A 369 17.79 4.20 11.65
N SER A 370 16.69 4.14 10.90
CA SER A 370 15.34 4.43 11.39
C SER A 370 14.71 3.29 12.18
N THR A 371 15.16 2.04 11.96
CA THR A 371 14.66 0.86 12.65
C THR A 371 15.75 0.15 13.46
N THR A 372 15.36 -0.49 14.56
CA THR A 372 16.29 -1.28 15.39
C THR A 372 16.91 -2.43 14.56
N ALA A 373 16.13 -3.10 13.75
CA ALA A 373 16.59 -4.23 12.93
C ALA A 373 17.66 -3.82 11.89
N GLU A 374 17.50 -2.66 11.23
CA GLU A 374 18.49 -2.10 10.33
C GLU A 374 19.76 -1.67 11.09
N ARG A 375 19.60 -0.99 12.23
CA ARG A 375 20.71 -0.60 13.11
C ARG A 375 21.55 -1.79 13.54
N ASP A 376 20.90 -2.84 14.00
CA ASP A 376 21.57 -4.05 14.47
C ASP A 376 22.32 -4.77 13.32
N HIS A 377 21.74 -4.80 12.12
CA HIS A 377 22.40 -5.34 10.94
C HIS A 377 23.67 -4.54 10.61
N LEU A 378 23.55 -3.23 10.46
CA LEU A 378 24.69 -2.35 10.12
C LEU A 378 25.78 -2.36 11.20
N THR A 379 25.40 -2.43 12.47
CA THR A 379 26.36 -2.57 13.58
C THR A 379 27.14 -3.88 13.50
N ARG A 380 26.47 -4.99 13.15
CA ARG A 380 27.13 -6.29 12.94
C ARG A 380 28.10 -6.24 11.79
N GLN A 381 27.76 -5.56 10.66
CA GLN A 381 28.66 -5.41 9.52
C GLN A 381 29.92 -4.61 9.90
N ALA A 382 29.77 -3.48 10.59
CA ALA A 382 30.90 -2.70 11.08
C ALA A 382 31.81 -3.53 12.01
N ALA A 383 31.22 -4.28 12.95
CA ALA A 383 31.98 -5.12 13.90
C ALA A 383 32.70 -6.29 13.19
N ARG A 384 32.12 -6.88 12.15
CA ARG A 384 32.72 -7.94 11.35
C ARG A 384 34.01 -7.46 10.69
N LEU A 385 33.98 -6.30 10.03
CA LEU A 385 35.14 -5.73 9.36
C LEU A 385 36.28 -5.35 10.32
N ASN A 386 35.93 -4.82 11.50
CA ASN A 386 36.91 -4.45 12.53
C ASN A 386 37.62 -5.67 13.17
N ARG A 387 36.95 -6.85 13.22
CA ARG A 387 37.57 -8.10 13.76
C ARG A 387 38.60 -8.72 12.85
N THR A 388 38.42 -8.61 11.54
CA THR A 388 39.34 -9.18 10.54
C THR A 388 40.51 -8.23 10.21
N ALA A 389 40.56 -7.03 10.83
CA ALA A 389 41.65 -6.07 10.72
C ALA A 389 42.70 -6.22 11.85
N ARG A 390 42.46 -7.09 12.86
CA ARG A 390 43.40 -7.48 13.89
C ARG A 390 43.99 -8.85 13.59
#